data_d4eacb9aa2679144f65ddf114792f19e
#
_entry.id   d4eacb9aa2679144f65ddf114792f19e
#
_cell.length_a   1.000
_cell.length_b   1.000
_cell.length_c   1.000
_cell.angle_alpha   90.00
_cell.angle_beta   90.00
_cell.angle_gamma   90.00
#
_symmetry.space_group_name_H-M   'P 1'
#
loop_
_entity.id
_entity.type
_entity.pdbx_description
1 polymer ?
#
loop_
_entity_poly.entity_id
_entity_poly.type
_entity_poly.pdbx_seq_one_letter_code
_entity_poly.pdbx_strand_id
1 'polypeptide(L)'
;MLNQKTNTIPKVGLALLLVLVVVYQFSVSAYAALRPGPREGFFEDDGIVYLYEAGVRSMQSGEYKAENGTYTLDEGKVTAALLDVPKVNQLPKYPTGCEGASAAAVLQFHGLNVTLDEMIDAIPRENIQFRDGKRYGPAITEKFVGDPRGGYTSDNPGYGAFSPVVSKAMNNVLVKHESTKVAYNITGATMDELFRNLRNGNPMVIWATYNMTTPENKNSWYINETGEYFSYPRGTHVMVLRGYDEKNVYIMDPNGGNYKTFTRTAFESKYELLGNQAVVVR
;
A
#
# COMPACT_ATOMS: atom_id res chain seq x y z
N MET A 1 31.21 -77.60 -28.66
CA MET A 1 31.47 -76.88 -27.44
C MET A 1 31.34 -75.39 -27.73
N LEU A 2 30.20 -74.74 -27.37
CA LEU A 2 29.96 -73.34 -27.58
C LEU A 2 30.38 -72.61 -26.29
N ASN A 3 31.36 -71.70 -26.41
CA ASN A 3 31.93 -70.96 -25.33
C ASN A 3 31.05 -69.70 -25.11
N GLN A 4 30.19 -69.68 -24.10
CA GLN A 4 29.43 -68.54 -23.70
C GLN A 4 30.38 -67.53 -22.95
N LYS A 5 30.73 -66.44 -23.63
CA LYS A 5 31.35 -65.29 -22.96
C LYS A 5 30.26 -64.54 -22.15
N THR A 6 30.30 -64.68 -20.84
CA THR A 6 29.51 -63.85 -19.95
C THR A 6 30.12 -62.45 -19.92
N ASN A 7 29.44 -61.47 -20.51
CA ASN A 7 29.81 -60.07 -20.41
C ASN A 7 29.44 -59.58 -19.00
N THR A 8 30.34 -59.68 -18.08
CA THR A 8 30.23 -59.04 -16.75
C THR A 8 30.67 -57.59 -16.87
N ILE A 9 29.68 -56.66 -16.73
CA ILE A 9 29.98 -55.23 -16.58
C ILE A 9 30.85 -55.05 -15.30
N PRO A 10 32.04 -54.46 -15.38
CA PRO A 10 32.88 -54.28 -14.23
C PRO A 10 32.16 -53.46 -13.17
N LYS A 11 32.20 -53.90 -11.90
CA LYS A 11 31.51 -53.23 -10.74
C LYS A 11 31.76 -51.73 -10.66
N VAL A 12 32.90 -51.25 -11.15
CA VAL A 12 33.28 -49.83 -11.25
C VAL A 12 32.41 -49.10 -12.26
N GLY A 13 32.08 -49.72 -13.41
CA GLY A 13 31.18 -49.09 -14.43
C GLY A 13 29.73 -48.93 -13.94
N LEU A 14 29.23 -49.91 -13.15
CA LEU A 14 27.88 -49.86 -12.59
C LEU A 14 27.78 -48.78 -11.51
N ALA A 15 28.83 -48.62 -10.66
CA ALA A 15 28.91 -47.57 -9.64
C ALA A 15 28.96 -46.17 -10.27
N LEU A 16 29.73 -45.97 -11.36
CA LEU A 16 29.82 -44.72 -12.09
C LEU A 16 28.47 -44.34 -12.73
N LEU A 17 27.77 -45.31 -13.30
CA LEU A 17 26.44 -45.09 -13.90
C LEU A 17 25.40 -44.70 -12.86
N LEU A 18 25.41 -45.32 -11.67
CA LEU A 18 24.52 -44.96 -10.57
C LEU A 18 24.80 -43.52 -10.05
N VAL A 19 26.06 -43.13 -9.91
CA VAL A 19 26.41 -41.77 -9.52
C VAL A 19 25.96 -40.77 -10.56
N LEU A 20 26.11 -41.03 -11.86
CA LEU A 20 25.66 -40.16 -12.93
C LEU A 20 24.13 -40.01 -12.96
N VAL A 21 23.38 -41.11 -12.73
CA VAL A 21 21.91 -41.07 -12.65
C VAL A 21 21.43 -40.26 -11.45
N VAL A 22 22.07 -40.42 -10.28
CA VAL A 22 21.73 -39.67 -9.09
C VAL A 22 22.05 -38.16 -9.27
N VAL A 23 23.21 -37.80 -9.80
CA VAL A 23 23.57 -36.41 -10.10
C VAL A 23 22.61 -35.80 -11.13
N TYR A 24 22.22 -36.56 -12.17
CA TYR A 24 21.24 -36.11 -13.16
C TYR A 24 19.87 -35.87 -12.52
N GLN A 25 19.39 -36.80 -11.69
CA GLN A 25 18.11 -36.62 -10.98
C GLN A 25 18.12 -35.43 -10.01
N PHE A 26 19.22 -35.23 -9.27
CA PHE A 26 19.37 -34.06 -8.40
C PHE A 26 19.43 -32.76 -9.19
N SER A 27 20.13 -32.72 -10.33
CA SER A 27 20.20 -31.52 -11.16
C SER A 27 18.86 -31.22 -11.86
N VAL A 28 18.10 -32.21 -12.31
CA VAL A 28 16.77 -32.02 -12.88
C VAL A 28 15.77 -31.55 -11.81
N SER A 29 15.83 -32.13 -10.59
CA SER A 29 14.96 -31.70 -9.49
C SER A 29 15.31 -30.30 -9.00
N ALA A 30 16.58 -29.95 -8.90
CA ALA A 30 17.02 -28.58 -8.55
C ALA A 30 16.66 -27.57 -9.64
N TYR A 31 16.79 -27.93 -10.90
CA TYR A 31 16.39 -27.08 -12.04
C TYR A 31 14.87 -26.87 -12.12
N ALA A 32 14.08 -27.91 -11.81
CA ALA A 32 12.62 -27.82 -11.72
C ALA A 32 12.19 -26.95 -10.52
N ALA A 33 12.88 -27.04 -9.39
CA ALA A 33 12.62 -26.22 -8.20
C ALA A 33 13.01 -24.73 -8.39
N LEU A 34 13.93 -24.44 -9.32
CA LEU A 34 14.37 -23.07 -9.65
C LEU A 34 13.54 -22.42 -10.75
N ARG A 35 12.68 -23.17 -11.46
CA ARG A 35 11.74 -22.58 -12.40
C ARG A 35 10.61 -21.92 -11.62
N PRO A 36 10.32 -20.61 -11.83
CA PRO A 36 9.08 -20.03 -11.34
C PRO A 36 7.93 -20.92 -11.86
N GLY A 37 7.03 -21.30 -10.98
CA GLY A 37 5.80 -22.01 -11.36
C GLY A 37 5.03 -21.24 -12.44
N PRO A 38 4.04 -21.86 -13.08
CA PRO A 38 3.19 -21.14 -14.03
C PRO A 38 2.58 -19.92 -13.34
N ARG A 39 2.49 -18.79 -14.07
CA ARG A 39 1.85 -17.57 -13.57
C ARG A 39 0.43 -17.90 -13.12
N GLU A 40 0.07 -17.51 -11.90
CA GLU A 40 -1.26 -17.70 -11.33
C GLU A 40 -1.67 -16.42 -10.61
N GLY A 41 -2.81 -15.82 -10.99
CA GLY A 41 -3.28 -14.53 -10.47
C GLY A 41 -2.95 -13.35 -11.38
N PHE A 42 -2.81 -12.18 -10.79
CA PHE A 42 -2.62 -10.92 -11.53
C PHE A 42 -1.14 -10.62 -11.80
N PHE A 43 -0.81 -10.39 -13.08
CA PHE A 43 0.54 -10.00 -13.50
C PHE A 43 0.46 -8.80 -14.45
N GLU A 44 1.44 -7.90 -14.31
CA GLU A 44 1.59 -6.74 -15.18
C GLU A 44 2.51 -7.09 -16.36
N ASP A 45 2.01 -6.90 -17.59
CA ASP A 45 2.75 -7.00 -18.83
C ASP A 45 2.58 -5.67 -19.60
N ASP A 46 3.68 -4.99 -19.88
CA ASP A 46 3.71 -3.69 -20.61
C ASP A 46 2.78 -2.62 -20.00
N GLY A 47 2.72 -2.55 -18.66
CA GLY A 47 1.89 -1.57 -17.93
C GLY A 47 0.40 -1.94 -17.83
N ILE A 48 -0.01 -3.10 -18.35
CA ILE A 48 -1.37 -3.62 -18.28
C ILE A 48 -1.39 -4.82 -17.36
N VAL A 49 -2.33 -4.84 -16.41
CA VAL A 49 -2.50 -5.97 -15.50
C VAL A 49 -3.51 -6.96 -16.08
N TYR A 50 -3.11 -8.21 -16.16
CA TYR A 50 -3.91 -9.33 -16.66
C TYR A 50 -4.05 -10.43 -15.61
N LEU A 51 -5.17 -11.14 -15.64
CA LEU A 51 -5.35 -12.40 -14.92
C LEU A 51 -4.68 -13.53 -15.70
N TYR A 52 -3.88 -14.35 -14.99
CA TYR A 52 -3.29 -15.59 -15.49
C TYR A 52 -3.83 -16.77 -14.70
N GLU A 53 -4.18 -17.85 -15.41
CA GLU A 53 -4.66 -19.11 -14.87
C GLU A 53 -3.81 -20.24 -15.48
N ALA A 54 -3.18 -21.06 -14.65
CA ALA A 54 -2.28 -22.14 -15.08
C ALA A 54 -1.20 -21.72 -16.09
N GLY A 55 -0.66 -20.51 -15.95
CA GLY A 55 0.39 -19.96 -16.80
C GLY A 55 -0.10 -19.33 -18.11
N VAL A 56 -1.40 -19.33 -18.37
CA VAL A 56 -2.01 -18.78 -19.58
C VAL A 56 -2.81 -17.52 -19.21
N ARG A 57 -2.73 -16.50 -20.05
CA ARG A 57 -3.55 -15.29 -19.88
C ARG A 57 -5.03 -15.69 -20.02
N SER A 58 -5.83 -15.34 -19.02
CA SER A 58 -7.27 -15.55 -19.03
C SER A 58 -7.95 -14.72 -20.13
N MET A 59 -9.03 -15.25 -20.68
CA MET A 59 -9.91 -14.54 -21.62
C MET A 59 -11.25 -14.20 -20.98
N GLN A 60 -11.36 -14.27 -19.65
CA GLN A 60 -12.58 -13.94 -18.93
C GLN A 60 -12.92 -12.46 -19.06
N SER A 61 -14.21 -12.14 -19.11
CA SER A 61 -14.76 -10.78 -19.03
C SER A 61 -15.85 -10.74 -17.97
N GLY A 62 -16.01 -9.57 -17.33
CA GLY A 62 -16.97 -9.36 -16.26
C GLY A 62 -16.33 -9.37 -14.88
N GLU A 63 -17.14 -9.60 -13.84
CA GLU A 63 -16.68 -9.59 -12.45
C GLU A 63 -15.86 -10.86 -12.11
N TYR A 64 -14.71 -10.66 -11.48
CA TYR A 64 -13.85 -11.70 -10.96
C TYR A 64 -13.57 -11.46 -9.48
N LYS A 65 -13.93 -12.44 -8.63
CA LYS A 65 -13.73 -12.37 -7.19
C LYS A 65 -12.43 -13.08 -6.80
N ALA A 66 -11.45 -12.30 -6.35
CA ALA A 66 -10.21 -12.79 -5.75
C ALA A 66 -10.29 -12.77 -4.22
N GLU A 67 -9.28 -13.33 -3.55
CA GLU A 67 -9.19 -13.35 -2.08
C GLU A 67 -9.15 -11.93 -1.48
N ASN A 68 -8.48 -11.00 -2.15
CA ASN A 68 -8.22 -9.63 -1.67
C ASN A 68 -9.23 -8.58 -2.19
N GLY A 69 -10.24 -8.99 -2.97
CA GLY A 69 -11.23 -8.06 -3.52
C GLY A 69 -11.87 -8.53 -4.81
N THR A 70 -12.61 -7.62 -5.43
CA THR A 70 -13.33 -7.86 -6.68
C THR A 70 -12.73 -7.03 -7.81
N TYR A 71 -12.55 -7.65 -8.96
CA TYR A 71 -11.97 -7.03 -10.16
C TYR A 71 -12.95 -7.11 -11.33
N THR A 72 -12.92 -6.14 -12.22
CA THR A 72 -13.62 -6.23 -13.50
C THR A 72 -12.60 -6.54 -14.59
N LEU A 73 -12.89 -7.56 -15.36
CA LEU A 73 -12.04 -8.04 -16.45
C LEU A 73 -12.67 -7.74 -17.81
N ASP A 74 -11.80 -7.50 -18.79
CA ASP A 74 -12.11 -7.43 -20.21
C ASP A 74 -11.06 -8.26 -20.95
N GLU A 75 -11.44 -9.46 -21.43
CA GLU A 75 -10.53 -10.46 -22.02
C GLU A 75 -9.27 -10.69 -21.16
N GLY A 76 -9.48 -10.89 -19.86
CA GLY A 76 -8.44 -11.07 -18.85
C GLY A 76 -7.72 -9.81 -18.39
N LYS A 77 -7.91 -8.67 -19.06
CA LYS A 77 -7.35 -7.36 -18.64
C LYS A 77 -8.16 -6.79 -17.49
N VAL A 78 -7.48 -6.34 -16.44
CA VAL A 78 -8.12 -5.67 -15.31
C VAL A 78 -8.48 -4.23 -15.68
N THR A 79 -9.78 -3.91 -15.69
CA THR A 79 -10.30 -2.57 -16.03
C THR A 79 -10.81 -1.80 -14.81
N ALA A 80 -11.21 -2.51 -13.73
CA ALA A 80 -11.59 -1.93 -12.46
C ALA A 80 -11.14 -2.85 -11.30
N ALA A 81 -11.01 -2.29 -10.10
CA ALA A 81 -10.66 -3.02 -8.90
C ALA A 81 -11.38 -2.43 -7.68
N LEU A 82 -11.80 -3.30 -6.76
CA LEU A 82 -12.41 -2.96 -5.48
C LEU A 82 -11.85 -3.89 -4.40
N LEU A 83 -10.87 -3.41 -3.63
CA LEU A 83 -10.15 -4.18 -2.63
C LEU A 83 -10.88 -4.21 -1.28
N ASP A 84 -10.79 -5.32 -0.56
CA ASP A 84 -11.48 -5.56 0.71
C ASP A 84 -10.68 -5.00 1.90
N VAL A 85 -10.36 -3.71 1.88
CA VAL A 85 -9.62 -3.01 2.93
C VAL A 85 -10.44 -3.00 4.23
N PRO A 86 -9.86 -3.40 5.38
CA PRO A 86 -10.56 -3.36 6.67
C PRO A 86 -11.00 -1.93 7.04
N LYS A 87 -12.14 -1.83 7.73
CA LYS A 87 -12.62 -0.57 8.28
C LYS A 87 -11.91 -0.27 9.59
N VAL A 88 -11.16 0.81 9.65
CA VAL A 88 -10.54 1.34 10.87
C VAL A 88 -11.18 2.68 11.20
N ASN A 89 -11.72 2.81 12.42
CA ASN A 89 -12.35 4.03 12.90
C ASN A 89 -11.40 4.77 13.84
N GLN A 90 -11.04 6.01 13.49
CA GLN A 90 -10.20 6.85 14.34
C GLN A 90 -10.93 7.40 15.57
N LEU A 91 -12.27 7.49 15.53
CA LEU A 91 -13.09 8.09 16.58
C LEU A 91 -13.51 7.11 17.67
N PRO A 92 -13.74 7.58 18.89
CA PRO A 92 -13.54 8.96 19.39
C PRO A 92 -12.11 9.25 19.84
N LYS A 93 -11.22 8.25 19.90
CA LYS A 93 -9.91 8.31 20.57
C LYS A 93 -8.91 9.25 19.88
N TYR A 94 -8.98 9.33 18.56
CA TYR A 94 -8.02 10.08 17.72
C TYR A 94 -8.75 11.01 16.74
N PRO A 95 -9.33 12.13 17.21
CA PRO A 95 -10.14 13.04 16.37
C PRO A 95 -9.42 13.56 15.13
N THR A 96 -8.07 13.66 15.18
CA THR A 96 -7.22 14.10 14.08
C THR A 96 -6.19 13.03 13.67
N GLY A 97 -6.49 11.74 13.88
CA GLY A 97 -5.58 10.61 13.64
C GLY A 97 -5.82 9.88 12.32
N CYS A 98 -6.31 10.55 11.28
CA CYS A 98 -6.66 9.93 10.01
C CYS A 98 -5.45 9.26 9.32
N GLU A 99 -4.25 9.81 9.46
CA GLU A 99 -3.01 9.22 8.96
C GLU A 99 -2.74 7.84 9.55
N GLY A 100 -2.79 7.76 10.89
CA GLY A 100 -2.56 6.50 11.59
C GLY A 100 -3.64 5.46 11.31
N ALA A 101 -4.91 5.87 11.25
CA ALA A 101 -6.02 4.96 10.98
C ALA A 101 -5.99 4.43 9.54
N SER A 102 -5.69 5.28 8.57
CA SER A 102 -5.53 4.86 7.17
C SER A 102 -4.32 3.94 6.98
N ALA A 103 -3.19 4.26 7.63
CA ALA A 103 -2.00 3.43 7.60
C ALA A 103 -2.25 2.05 8.25
N ALA A 104 -2.91 2.00 9.41
CA ALA A 104 -3.30 0.75 10.06
C ALA A 104 -4.18 -0.11 9.16
N ALA A 105 -5.18 0.49 8.48
CA ALA A 105 -6.06 -0.23 7.57
C ALA A 105 -5.31 -0.86 6.39
N VAL A 106 -4.34 -0.13 5.81
CA VAL A 106 -3.49 -0.67 4.72
C VAL A 106 -2.60 -1.80 5.24
N LEU A 107 -1.96 -1.65 6.41
CA LEU A 107 -1.15 -2.72 6.99
C LEU A 107 -1.97 -3.96 7.34
N GLN A 108 -3.17 -3.79 7.90
CA GLN A 108 -4.10 -4.89 8.17
C GLN A 108 -4.57 -5.60 6.89
N PHE A 109 -4.81 -4.86 5.80
CA PHE A 109 -5.12 -5.45 4.49
C PHE A 109 -3.99 -6.37 4.01
N HIS A 110 -2.76 -6.04 4.29
CA HIS A 110 -1.60 -6.88 3.98
C HIS A 110 -1.34 -8.00 5.03
N GLY A 111 -2.31 -8.28 5.88
CA GLY A 111 -2.28 -9.40 6.83
C GLY A 111 -1.51 -9.14 8.13
N LEU A 112 -1.10 -7.89 8.40
CA LEU A 112 -0.43 -7.56 9.66
C LEU A 112 -1.46 -7.32 10.78
N ASN A 113 -1.22 -7.87 11.97
CA ASN A 113 -2.04 -7.61 13.15
C ASN A 113 -1.59 -6.31 13.86
N VAL A 114 -1.81 -5.18 13.18
CA VAL A 114 -1.43 -3.84 13.66
C VAL A 114 -2.65 -3.14 14.25
N THR A 115 -2.53 -2.61 15.47
CA THR A 115 -3.58 -1.81 16.08
C THR A 115 -3.49 -0.35 15.67
N LEU A 116 -4.62 0.38 15.78
CA LEU A 116 -4.63 1.82 15.57
C LEU A 116 -3.68 2.54 16.54
N ASP A 117 -3.66 2.12 17.82
CA ASP A 117 -2.79 2.70 18.85
C ASP A 117 -1.31 2.54 18.48
N GLU A 118 -0.92 1.35 18.05
CA GLU A 118 0.45 1.08 17.61
C GLU A 118 0.86 1.96 16.43
N MET A 119 -0.03 2.12 15.44
CA MET A 119 0.28 2.96 14.28
C MET A 119 0.38 4.44 14.65
N ILE A 120 -0.52 4.93 15.50
CA ILE A 120 -0.49 6.32 16.01
C ILE A 120 0.80 6.58 16.82
N ASP A 121 1.22 5.62 17.65
CA ASP A 121 2.42 5.79 18.48
C ASP A 121 3.72 5.69 17.66
N ALA A 122 3.71 5.03 16.52
CA ALA A 122 4.83 4.99 15.58
C ALA A 122 5.05 6.31 14.82
N ILE A 123 4.05 7.19 14.73
CA ILE A 123 4.16 8.48 14.04
C ILE A 123 4.86 9.52 14.94
N PRO A 124 6.06 10.02 14.57
CA PRO A 124 6.73 11.08 15.33
C PRO A 124 5.90 12.36 15.28
N ARG A 125 5.80 13.05 16.42
CA ARG A 125 4.96 14.24 16.58
C ARG A 125 5.61 15.34 17.39
N GLU A 126 5.19 16.58 17.13
CA GLU A 126 5.62 17.78 17.87
C GLU A 126 4.50 18.82 17.85
N ASN A 127 4.29 19.48 19.00
CA ASN A 127 3.24 20.48 19.17
C ASN A 127 3.63 21.84 18.59
N ILE A 128 2.63 22.61 18.15
CA ILE A 128 2.79 24.04 17.84
C ILE A 128 3.14 24.79 19.13
N GLN A 129 4.11 25.67 19.01
CA GLN A 129 4.52 26.62 20.08
C GLN A 129 4.16 28.04 19.69
N PHE A 130 3.80 28.84 20.68
CA PHE A 130 3.58 30.29 20.50
C PHE A 130 4.79 31.06 21.03
N ARG A 131 5.38 31.88 20.17
CA ARG A 131 6.49 32.77 20.51
C ARG A 131 6.23 34.14 19.86
N ASP A 132 6.26 35.21 20.64
CA ASP A 132 6.09 36.58 20.15
C ASP A 132 4.83 36.79 19.29
N GLY A 133 3.71 36.16 19.72
CA GLY A 133 2.43 36.22 19.00
C GLY A 133 2.36 35.41 17.70
N LYS A 134 3.41 34.64 17.37
CA LYS A 134 3.49 33.78 16.18
C LYS A 134 3.44 32.30 16.56
N ARG A 135 2.95 31.51 15.62
CA ARG A 135 2.92 30.03 15.73
C ARG A 135 4.16 29.43 15.10
N TYR A 136 4.82 28.54 15.83
CA TYR A 136 5.98 27.76 15.36
C TYR A 136 5.72 26.28 15.53
N GLY A 137 6.11 25.47 14.56
CA GLY A 137 5.93 24.03 14.58
C GLY A 137 6.92 23.31 13.68
N PRO A 138 6.94 21.98 13.71
CA PRO A 138 7.80 21.20 12.83
C PRO A 138 7.36 21.32 11.37
N ALA A 139 8.24 20.92 10.45
CA ALA A 139 7.83 20.66 9.08
C ALA A 139 6.86 19.47 9.05
N ILE A 140 5.71 19.64 8.38
CA ILE A 140 4.65 18.60 8.25
C ILE A 140 5.13 17.36 7.49
N THR A 141 6.27 17.47 6.79
CA THR A 141 6.96 16.38 6.09
C THR A 141 7.94 15.60 6.98
N GLU A 142 8.19 16.09 8.21
CA GLU A 142 9.13 15.49 9.17
C GLU A 142 8.42 14.89 10.39
N LYS A 143 7.36 15.55 10.85
CA LYS A 143 6.58 15.11 12.01
C LYS A 143 5.09 15.39 11.83
N PHE A 144 4.28 14.65 12.56
CA PHE A 144 2.88 15.02 12.78
C PHE A 144 2.84 16.29 13.63
N VAL A 145 2.15 17.29 13.15
CA VAL A 145 2.06 18.61 13.81
C VAL A 145 0.89 18.59 14.81
N GLY A 146 1.19 18.69 16.09
CA GLY A 146 0.24 18.58 17.18
C GLY A 146 0.09 17.15 17.74
N ASP A 147 -1.08 16.84 18.32
CA ASP A 147 -1.41 15.53 18.88
C ASP A 147 -2.64 14.93 18.16
N PRO A 148 -2.57 13.71 17.62
CA PRO A 148 -3.72 13.02 17.02
C PRO A 148 -4.91 12.82 17.97
N ARG A 149 -4.66 12.85 19.29
CA ARG A 149 -5.67 12.76 20.34
C ARG A 149 -6.43 14.10 20.55
N GLY A 150 -5.85 15.19 20.06
CA GLY A 150 -6.42 16.54 20.17
C GLY A 150 -7.37 16.86 19.02
N GLY A 151 -8.61 17.26 19.34
CA GLY A 151 -9.50 17.90 18.37
C GLY A 151 -9.11 19.36 18.12
N TYR A 152 -9.71 19.97 17.10
CA TYR A 152 -9.39 21.37 16.70
C TYR A 152 -9.60 22.43 17.79
N THR A 153 -10.40 22.12 18.82
CA THR A 153 -10.69 23.01 19.95
C THR A 153 -9.97 22.62 21.25
N SER A 154 -9.08 21.62 21.20
CA SER A 154 -8.29 21.20 22.36
C SER A 154 -7.08 22.11 22.58
N ASP A 155 -6.48 22.05 23.77
CA ASP A 155 -5.23 22.77 24.09
C ASP A 155 -4.06 22.28 23.23
N ASN A 156 -4.13 21.03 22.75
CA ASN A 156 -3.16 20.39 21.85
C ASN A 156 -3.85 19.90 20.56
N PRO A 157 -4.23 20.81 19.65
CA PRO A 157 -4.90 20.39 18.42
C PRO A 157 -3.94 19.64 17.48
N GLY A 158 -4.48 18.62 16.82
CA GLY A 158 -3.76 17.92 15.75
C GLY A 158 -3.99 18.60 14.40
N TYR A 159 -2.92 18.73 13.62
CA TYR A 159 -2.93 19.37 12.30
C TYR A 159 -2.60 18.38 11.18
N GLY A 160 -1.92 17.27 11.49
CA GLY A 160 -1.65 16.20 10.53
C GLY A 160 -0.17 16.02 10.20
N ALA A 161 0.09 15.09 9.31
CA ALA A 161 1.39 14.78 8.73
C ALA A 161 1.24 14.47 7.23
N PHE A 162 2.31 14.69 6.46
CA PHE A 162 2.35 14.33 5.05
C PHE A 162 2.97 12.94 4.84
N SER A 163 2.88 12.46 3.61
CA SER A 163 3.24 11.09 3.20
C SER A 163 4.65 10.63 3.60
N PRO A 164 5.72 11.47 3.64
CA PRO A 164 7.04 11.02 4.10
C PRO A 164 7.05 10.53 5.55
N VAL A 165 6.30 11.22 6.42
CA VAL A 165 6.19 10.85 7.85
C VAL A 165 5.47 9.53 8.00
N VAL A 166 4.35 9.37 7.28
CA VAL A 166 3.50 8.17 7.35
C VAL A 166 4.21 6.96 6.77
N SER A 167 4.87 7.08 5.62
CA SER A 167 5.63 5.97 5.02
C SER A 167 6.77 5.51 5.92
N LYS A 168 7.49 6.43 6.57
CA LYS A 168 8.55 6.11 7.54
C LYS A 168 7.98 5.38 8.76
N ALA A 169 6.87 5.86 9.32
CA ALA A 169 6.21 5.23 10.46
C ALA A 169 5.68 3.81 10.10
N MET A 170 5.07 3.65 8.93
CA MET A 170 4.65 2.33 8.43
C MET A 170 5.84 1.38 8.28
N ASN A 171 6.98 1.82 7.75
CA ASN A 171 8.17 0.98 7.63
C ASN A 171 8.73 0.55 9.00
N ASN A 172 8.70 1.42 10.01
CA ASN A 172 9.08 1.05 11.37
C ASN A 172 8.18 -0.06 11.94
N VAL A 173 6.86 0.03 11.69
CA VAL A 173 5.89 -0.99 12.10
C VAL A 173 6.11 -2.29 11.30
N LEU A 174 6.33 -2.22 9.99
CA LEU A 174 6.63 -3.38 9.15
C LEU A 174 7.86 -4.14 9.66
N VAL A 175 8.95 -3.43 9.99
CA VAL A 175 10.17 -4.04 10.56
C VAL A 175 9.88 -4.69 11.92
N LYS A 176 9.13 -4.03 12.81
CA LYS A 176 8.73 -4.56 14.11
C LYS A 176 7.91 -5.86 14.00
N HIS A 177 7.11 -5.98 12.95
CA HIS A 177 6.31 -7.17 12.64
C HIS A 177 7.04 -8.18 11.74
N GLU A 178 8.37 -8.03 11.54
CA GLU A 178 9.20 -8.92 10.73
C GLU A 178 8.67 -9.12 9.29
N SER A 179 7.96 -8.12 8.77
CA SER A 179 7.40 -8.16 7.43
C SER A 179 8.46 -7.89 6.36
N THR A 180 8.39 -8.62 5.26
CA THR A 180 9.22 -8.38 4.08
C THR A 180 8.70 -7.26 3.18
N LYS A 181 7.49 -6.74 3.48
CA LYS A 181 6.89 -5.65 2.72
C LYS A 181 7.53 -4.30 3.07
N VAL A 182 7.40 -3.36 2.14
CA VAL A 182 7.92 -2.00 2.26
C VAL A 182 6.83 -0.98 1.95
N ALA A 183 6.74 0.07 2.75
CA ALA A 183 5.88 1.21 2.50
C ALA A 183 6.64 2.27 1.69
N TYR A 184 6.21 2.51 0.46
CA TYR A 184 6.80 3.49 -0.46
C TYR A 184 6.01 4.78 -0.43
N ASN A 185 6.70 5.90 -0.22
CA ASN A 185 6.15 7.22 -0.52
C ASN A 185 6.16 7.40 -2.04
N ILE A 186 4.97 7.51 -2.63
CA ILE A 186 4.76 7.70 -4.07
C ILE A 186 4.14 9.07 -4.37
N THR A 187 4.47 10.07 -3.58
CA THR A 187 4.03 11.47 -3.80
C THR A 187 4.38 11.92 -5.22
N GLY A 188 3.42 12.53 -5.90
CA GLY A 188 3.50 12.87 -7.31
C GLY A 188 2.86 11.84 -8.24
N ALA A 189 2.43 10.70 -7.72
CA ALA A 189 1.78 9.68 -8.53
C ALA A 189 0.53 10.21 -9.23
N THR A 190 0.42 9.93 -10.51
CA THR A 190 -0.74 10.25 -11.36
C THR A 190 -1.94 9.34 -11.04
N MET A 191 -3.13 9.70 -11.50
CA MET A 191 -4.31 8.82 -11.36
C MET A 191 -4.09 7.44 -11.99
N ASP A 192 -3.42 7.36 -13.13
CA ASP A 192 -3.11 6.09 -13.79
C ASP A 192 -2.17 5.22 -12.95
N GLU A 193 -1.19 5.81 -12.28
CA GLU A 193 -0.28 5.11 -11.36
C GLU A 193 -1.01 4.64 -10.11
N LEU A 194 -1.96 5.42 -9.55
CA LEU A 194 -2.82 4.97 -8.47
C LEU A 194 -3.68 3.78 -8.91
N PHE A 195 -4.31 3.86 -10.07
CA PHE A 195 -5.15 2.76 -10.59
C PHE A 195 -4.33 1.52 -10.93
N ARG A 196 -3.09 1.69 -11.42
CA ARG A 196 -2.16 0.57 -11.64
C ARG A 196 -1.85 -0.15 -10.31
N ASN A 197 -1.61 0.58 -9.22
CA ASN A 197 -1.42 -0.04 -7.91
C ASN A 197 -2.66 -0.83 -7.47
N LEU A 198 -3.87 -0.29 -7.65
CA LEU A 198 -5.11 -1.00 -7.33
C LEU A 198 -5.30 -2.26 -8.18
N ARG A 199 -5.00 -2.21 -9.48
CA ARG A 199 -5.04 -3.39 -10.37
C ARG A 199 -4.08 -4.49 -9.91
N ASN A 200 -2.95 -4.11 -9.34
CA ASN A 200 -1.97 -5.02 -8.74
C ASN A 200 -2.30 -5.42 -7.28
N GLY A 201 -3.52 -5.12 -6.80
CA GLY A 201 -3.98 -5.52 -5.48
C GLY A 201 -3.40 -4.70 -4.32
N ASN A 202 -2.89 -3.49 -4.57
CA ASN A 202 -2.26 -2.64 -3.56
C ASN A 202 -3.12 -1.40 -3.25
N PRO A 203 -3.86 -1.36 -2.13
CA PRO A 203 -4.53 -0.15 -1.68
C PRO A 203 -3.51 0.87 -1.16
N MET A 204 -3.89 2.14 -1.13
CA MET A 204 -2.96 3.23 -0.80
C MET A 204 -3.54 4.18 0.24
N VAL A 205 -2.68 4.65 1.14
CA VAL A 205 -2.98 5.84 1.94
C VAL A 205 -2.88 7.06 1.03
N ILE A 206 -3.90 7.90 0.98
CA ILE A 206 -3.97 9.10 0.12
C ILE A 206 -4.42 10.33 0.91
N TRP A 207 -3.99 11.50 0.46
CA TRP A 207 -4.38 12.80 0.98
C TRP A 207 -5.34 13.48 0.01
N ALA A 208 -6.50 13.87 0.52
CA ALA A 208 -7.47 14.71 -0.17
C ALA A 208 -8.13 15.64 0.85
N THR A 209 -9.26 16.25 0.52
CA THR A 209 -10.03 17.03 1.48
C THR A 209 -11.23 16.23 1.99
N TYR A 210 -11.66 16.55 3.21
CA TYR A 210 -12.83 15.92 3.80
C TYR A 210 -14.06 16.06 2.88
N ASN A 211 -14.69 14.92 2.55
CA ASN A 211 -15.82 14.83 1.60
C ASN A 211 -15.58 15.51 0.23
N MET A 212 -14.31 15.62 -0.21
CA MET A 212 -13.92 16.29 -1.47
C MET A 212 -14.40 17.74 -1.56
N THR A 213 -14.57 18.43 -0.44
CA THR A 213 -14.95 19.85 -0.39
C THR A 213 -13.76 20.75 -0.71
N THR A 214 -14.04 21.96 -1.22
CA THR A 214 -13.00 22.97 -1.44
C THR A 214 -12.75 23.74 -0.14
N PRO A 215 -11.50 23.74 0.37
CA PRO A 215 -11.16 24.47 1.60
C PRO A 215 -11.23 25.99 1.40
N GLU A 216 -11.87 26.68 2.32
CA GLU A 216 -11.93 28.17 2.33
C GLU A 216 -10.78 28.76 3.15
N ASN A 217 -10.23 28.01 4.11
CA ASN A 217 -9.24 28.46 5.05
C ASN A 217 -7.96 27.62 4.98
N LYS A 218 -6.87 28.15 5.54
CA LYS A 218 -5.59 27.47 5.66
C LYS A 218 -5.17 27.33 7.12
N ASN A 219 -4.43 26.25 7.42
CA ASN A 219 -3.60 26.14 8.61
C ASN A 219 -2.21 26.69 8.29
N SER A 220 -1.56 27.38 9.25
CA SER A 220 -0.26 27.97 9.00
C SER A 220 0.56 28.13 10.27
N TRP A 221 1.88 28.06 10.13
CA TRP A 221 2.88 28.33 11.16
C TRP A 221 4.25 28.60 10.53
N TYR A 222 5.21 29.07 11.34
CA TYR A 222 6.61 29.13 10.95
C TYR A 222 7.29 27.79 11.30
N ILE A 223 8.06 27.24 10.37
CA ILE A 223 8.81 25.99 10.57
C ILE A 223 9.94 26.26 11.56
N ASN A 224 10.07 25.44 12.62
CA ASN A 224 11.06 25.63 13.67
C ASN A 224 12.50 25.64 13.14
N GLU A 225 12.81 24.76 12.21
CA GLU A 225 14.16 24.51 11.71
C GLU A 225 14.64 25.57 10.71
N THR A 226 13.72 26.10 9.90
CA THR A 226 14.07 27.03 8.79
C THR A 226 13.59 28.45 9.01
N GLY A 227 12.59 28.66 9.86
CA GLY A 227 11.91 29.94 10.01
C GLY A 227 10.99 30.30 8.83
N GLU A 228 10.81 29.42 7.85
CA GLU A 228 9.93 29.63 6.71
C GLU A 228 8.46 29.59 7.14
N TYR A 229 7.65 30.47 6.52
CA TYR A 229 6.21 30.43 6.71
C TYR A 229 5.58 29.36 5.86
N PHE A 230 4.94 28.39 6.50
CA PHE A 230 4.24 27.30 5.86
C PHE A 230 2.73 27.44 6.01
N SER A 231 1.98 27.05 4.97
CA SER A 231 0.53 26.97 5.03
C SER A 231 -0.01 25.88 4.12
N TYR A 232 -1.10 25.24 4.55
CA TYR A 232 -1.79 24.21 3.75
C TYR A 232 -3.31 24.29 3.96
N PRO A 233 -4.13 23.71 3.06
CA PRO A 233 -5.58 23.75 3.16
C PRO A 233 -6.10 23.16 4.47
N ARG A 234 -6.97 23.89 5.16
CA ARG A 234 -7.70 23.35 6.32
C ARG A 234 -8.74 22.36 5.84
N GLY A 235 -8.97 21.26 6.57
CA GLY A 235 -9.86 20.19 6.15
C GLY A 235 -9.18 19.16 5.27
N THR A 236 -7.83 19.17 5.22
CA THR A 236 -7.05 18.03 4.72
C THR A 236 -7.46 16.76 5.47
N HIS A 237 -7.65 15.68 4.74
CA HIS A 237 -8.06 14.40 5.28
C HIS A 237 -7.28 13.28 4.62
N VAL A 238 -6.92 12.27 5.42
CA VAL A 238 -6.18 11.10 4.96
C VAL A 238 -7.12 9.90 4.99
N MET A 239 -7.13 9.17 3.89
CA MET A 239 -8.06 8.06 3.65
C MET A 239 -7.34 6.91 2.94
N VAL A 240 -8.01 5.79 2.75
CA VAL A 240 -7.48 4.70 1.92
C VAL A 240 -8.21 4.65 0.59
N LEU A 241 -7.47 4.81 -0.50
CA LEU A 241 -7.96 4.50 -1.85
C LEU A 241 -7.95 2.98 -2.02
N ARG A 242 -9.15 2.38 -2.08
CA ARG A 242 -9.35 0.94 -2.10
C ARG A 242 -9.89 0.39 -3.42
N GLY A 243 -10.26 1.28 -4.34
CA GLY A 243 -10.82 0.82 -5.61
C GLY A 243 -11.18 1.95 -6.56
N TYR A 244 -11.51 1.56 -7.76
CA TYR A 244 -11.97 2.46 -8.81
C TYR A 244 -12.78 1.68 -9.88
N ASP A 245 -13.64 2.40 -10.58
CA ASP A 245 -14.28 1.99 -11.84
C ASP A 245 -14.14 3.09 -12.91
N GLU A 246 -14.88 3.03 -13.97
CA GLU A 246 -14.84 4.03 -15.06
C GLU A 246 -15.15 5.46 -14.58
N LYS A 247 -16.03 5.63 -13.59
CA LYS A 247 -16.56 6.93 -13.14
C LYS A 247 -16.13 7.33 -11.74
N ASN A 248 -15.85 6.35 -10.89
CA ASN A 248 -15.75 6.54 -9.46
C ASN A 248 -14.40 6.05 -8.89
N VAL A 249 -14.09 6.53 -7.70
CA VAL A 249 -13.12 5.97 -6.76
C VAL A 249 -13.83 5.53 -5.49
N TYR A 250 -13.32 4.46 -4.88
CA TYR A 250 -13.84 3.86 -3.66
C TYR A 250 -12.85 4.06 -2.52
N ILE A 251 -13.33 4.61 -1.43
CA ILE A 251 -12.53 5.07 -0.30
C ILE A 251 -12.95 4.34 0.98
N MET A 252 -11.99 3.94 1.81
CA MET A 252 -12.22 3.70 3.23
C MET A 252 -11.87 4.99 3.99
N ASP A 253 -12.88 5.61 4.59
CA ASP A 253 -12.74 6.85 5.37
C ASP A 253 -12.63 6.51 6.85
N PRO A 254 -11.48 6.80 7.50
CA PRO A 254 -11.29 6.49 8.92
C PRO A 254 -12.14 7.36 9.85
N ASN A 255 -12.69 8.48 9.37
CA ASN A 255 -13.63 9.28 10.15
C ASN A 255 -15.01 8.61 10.20
N GLY A 256 -15.18 7.74 11.17
CA GLY A 256 -16.33 6.87 11.34
C GLY A 256 -16.15 5.45 10.81
N GLY A 257 -15.03 5.12 10.16
CA GLY A 257 -14.75 3.78 9.65
C GLY A 257 -15.72 3.33 8.56
N ASN A 258 -16.00 4.18 7.57
CA ASN A 258 -17.01 3.94 6.56
C ASN A 258 -16.41 3.85 5.14
N TYR A 259 -17.10 3.10 4.27
CA TYR A 259 -16.81 3.17 2.84
C TYR A 259 -17.57 4.31 2.20
N LYS A 260 -16.90 5.06 1.32
CA LYS A 260 -17.44 6.19 0.57
C LYS A 260 -17.09 6.05 -0.90
N THR A 261 -17.92 6.65 -1.75
CA THR A 261 -17.72 6.71 -3.19
C THR A 261 -17.71 8.16 -3.63
N PHE A 262 -16.72 8.52 -4.45
CA PHE A 262 -16.64 9.85 -5.05
C PHE A 262 -16.40 9.71 -6.55
N THR A 263 -16.77 10.71 -7.35
CA THR A 263 -16.39 10.74 -8.75
C THR A 263 -14.87 10.88 -8.88
N ARG A 264 -14.30 10.31 -9.95
CA ARG A 264 -12.85 10.46 -10.23
C ARG A 264 -12.44 11.93 -10.26
N THR A 265 -13.20 12.77 -10.97
CA THR A 265 -12.89 14.21 -11.11
C THR A 265 -12.89 14.94 -9.77
N ALA A 266 -13.86 14.66 -8.88
CA ALA A 266 -13.89 15.29 -7.56
C ALA A 266 -12.69 14.87 -6.71
N PHE A 267 -12.32 13.59 -6.74
CA PHE A 267 -11.16 13.06 -6.05
C PHE A 267 -9.85 13.65 -6.61
N GLU A 268 -9.62 13.56 -7.91
CA GLU A 268 -8.42 14.05 -8.59
C GLU A 268 -8.13 15.51 -8.26
N SER A 269 -9.14 16.39 -8.38
CA SER A 269 -9.02 17.80 -8.03
C SER A 269 -8.54 18.06 -6.59
N LYS A 270 -8.89 17.20 -5.61
CA LYS A 270 -8.50 17.38 -4.21
C LYS A 270 -7.22 16.63 -3.86
N TYR A 271 -6.90 15.57 -4.56
CA TYR A 271 -5.62 14.89 -4.52
C TYR A 271 -4.49 15.80 -5.05
N GLU A 272 -4.72 16.44 -6.20
CA GLU A 272 -3.79 17.44 -6.79
C GLU A 272 -3.62 18.66 -5.90
N LEU A 273 -4.70 19.18 -5.32
CA LEU A 273 -4.67 20.33 -4.39
C LEU A 273 -3.71 20.10 -3.22
N LEU A 274 -3.52 18.86 -2.79
CA LEU A 274 -2.64 18.47 -1.68
C LEU A 274 -1.28 17.92 -2.15
N GLY A 275 -0.91 18.12 -3.41
CA GLY A 275 0.40 17.75 -3.96
C GLY A 275 0.55 16.27 -4.26
N ASN A 276 -0.53 15.60 -4.63
CA ASN A 276 -0.55 14.20 -5.07
C ASN A 276 0.12 13.25 -4.08
N GLN A 277 -0.20 13.39 -2.78
CA GLN A 277 0.45 12.60 -1.75
C GLN A 277 -0.18 11.22 -1.60
N ALA A 278 0.66 10.18 -1.67
CA ALA A 278 0.23 8.81 -1.47
C ALA A 278 1.34 7.92 -0.89
N VAL A 279 0.93 6.87 -0.17
CA VAL A 279 1.80 5.80 0.32
C VAL A 279 1.21 4.45 -0.07
N VAL A 280 2.02 3.58 -0.66
CA VAL A 280 1.67 2.21 -1.05
C VAL A 280 2.54 1.20 -0.31
N VAL A 281 1.98 0.05 0.04
CA VAL A 281 2.73 -1.10 0.61
C VAL A 281 2.80 -2.22 -0.43
N ARG A 282 4.03 -2.74 -0.63
CA ARG A 282 4.27 -3.85 -1.58
C ARG A 282 5.22 -4.87 -0.98
#